data_f54ce93f5c02c94601f53b0d5343850d
#
_entry.id   f54ce93f5c02c94601f53b0d5343850d
#
_cell.length_a   1.000
_cell.length_b   1.000
_cell.length_c   1.000
_cell.angle_alpha   90.00
_cell.angle_beta   90.00
_cell.angle_gamma   90.00
#
_symmetry.space_group_name_H-M   'P 1'
#
loop_
_entity.id
_entity.type
_entity.pdbx_description
1 polymer ?
#
loop_
_entity_poly.entity_id
_entity_poly.type
_entity_poly.pdbx_seq_one_letter_code
_entity_poly.pdbx_strand_id
1 'polypeptide(L)'
;MKPENIAALVDRVADIRILREHHVWAAADLLGLDGLDDERSRRTRRKFRELMEADALIDALLLLAASAEPSRSVENISNHAGHWVCSMRYTTAGTSRSCTAEHADLAAAVLASLLASFQQTSTARRRRVTPFLQHERANRHDTQIRDH
;
A
#
# COMPACT_ATOMS: atom_id res chain seq x y z
N MET A 1 12.34 -0.28 4.55
CA MET A 1 11.14 0.58 4.47
C MET A 1 10.67 0.95 5.87
N LYS A 2 10.50 2.22 6.15
CA LYS A 2 10.10 2.71 7.47
C LYS A 2 8.59 2.91 7.51
N PRO A 3 7.83 2.19 8.36
CA PRO A 3 6.37 2.32 8.44
C PRO A 3 5.88 3.74 8.72
N GLU A 4 6.62 4.48 9.52
CA GLU A 4 6.30 5.87 9.88
C GLU A 4 6.27 6.80 8.67
N ASN A 5 7.18 6.60 7.71
CA ASN A 5 7.24 7.40 6.50
C ASN A 5 6.08 7.09 5.56
N ILE A 6 5.64 5.83 5.51
CA ILE A 6 4.47 5.42 4.74
C ILE A 6 3.22 6.10 5.29
N ALA A 7 3.02 6.08 6.61
CA ALA A 7 1.87 6.71 7.24
C ALA A 7 1.80 8.21 6.94
N ALA A 8 2.93 8.90 6.99
CA ALA A 8 3.01 10.33 6.68
C ALA A 8 2.63 10.60 5.21
N LEU A 9 3.08 9.76 4.29
CA LEU A 9 2.73 9.91 2.87
C LEU A 9 1.24 9.61 2.64
N VAL A 10 0.69 8.60 3.31
CA VAL A 10 -0.74 8.28 3.25
C VAL A 10 -1.58 9.50 3.65
N ASP A 11 -1.23 10.16 4.75
CA ASP A 11 -1.93 11.35 5.23
C ASP A 11 -1.86 12.50 4.22
N ARG A 12 -0.69 12.73 3.62
CA ARG A 12 -0.52 13.78 2.62
C ARG A 12 -1.35 13.50 1.36
N VAL A 13 -1.36 12.24 0.90
CA VAL A 13 -2.12 11.85 -0.29
C VAL A 13 -3.62 12.01 -0.03
N ALA A 14 -4.10 11.73 1.18
CA ALA A 14 -5.50 11.88 1.54
C ALA A 14 -5.96 13.34 1.47
N ASP A 15 -5.06 14.29 1.76
CA ASP A 15 -5.41 15.72 1.85
C ASP A 15 -5.29 16.48 0.52
N ILE A 16 -4.66 15.94 -0.49
CA ILE A 16 -4.46 16.63 -1.77
C ILE A 16 -5.68 16.48 -2.68
N ARG A 17 -5.86 17.44 -3.58
CA ARG A 17 -6.91 17.36 -4.60
C ARG A 17 -6.47 16.56 -5.81
N ILE A 18 -5.24 16.76 -6.26
CA ILE A 18 -4.65 16.15 -7.44
C ILE A 18 -3.26 15.66 -7.09
N LEU A 19 -2.97 14.43 -7.44
CA LEU A 19 -1.64 13.86 -7.23
C LEU A 19 -0.61 14.59 -8.09
N ARG A 20 0.51 14.93 -7.48
CA ARG A 20 1.63 15.60 -8.14
C ARG A 20 2.81 14.65 -8.26
N GLU A 21 3.72 15.01 -9.15
CA GLU A 21 4.93 14.26 -9.45
C GLU A 21 5.76 13.96 -8.18
N HIS A 22 5.92 14.94 -7.31
CA HIS A 22 6.74 14.75 -6.09
C HIS A 22 6.17 13.71 -5.12
N HIS A 23 4.87 13.48 -5.12
CA HIS A 23 4.27 12.41 -4.32
C HIS A 23 4.65 11.03 -4.85
N VAL A 24 4.70 10.89 -6.17
CA VAL A 24 5.10 9.63 -6.82
C VAL A 24 6.58 9.34 -6.58
N TRP A 25 7.44 10.37 -6.66
CA TRP A 25 8.87 10.22 -6.33
C TRP A 25 9.06 9.82 -4.86
N ALA A 26 8.29 10.42 -3.94
CA ALA A 26 8.34 10.05 -2.53
C ALA A 26 7.95 8.58 -2.31
N ALA A 27 6.93 8.10 -3.02
CA ALA A 27 6.53 6.70 -2.97
C ALA A 27 7.65 5.79 -3.50
N ALA A 28 8.30 6.16 -4.61
CA ALA A 28 9.40 5.39 -5.17
C ALA A 28 10.54 5.23 -4.18
N ASP A 29 10.89 6.29 -3.46
CA ASP A 29 11.93 6.26 -2.42
C ASP A 29 11.53 5.33 -1.26
N LEU A 30 10.30 5.44 -0.79
CA LEU A 30 9.82 4.64 0.33
C LEU A 30 9.72 3.16 -0.01
N LEU A 31 9.35 2.84 -1.24
CA LEU A 31 9.17 1.46 -1.68
C LEU A 31 10.48 0.80 -2.17
N GLY A 32 11.58 1.54 -2.10
CA GLY A 32 12.90 0.97 -2.33
C GLY A 32 13.25 0.70 -3.78
N LEU A 33 12.67 1.45 -4.73
CA LEU A 33 12.99 1.30 -6.14
C LEU A 33 14.48 1.49 -6.43
N ASP A 34 15.15 2.29 -5.61
CA ASP A 34 16.58 2.59 -5.73
C ASP A 34 17.49 1.61 -4.96
N GLY A 35 16.93 0.61 -4.30
CA GLY A 35 17.65 -0.21 -3.32
C GLY A 35 18.53 -1.31 -3.88
N LEU A 36 18.37 -1.72 -5.14
CA LEU A 36 19.10 -2.82 -5.75
C LEU A 36 19.86 -2.34 -6.99
N ASP A 37 21.09 -2.80 -7.13
CA ASP A 37 21.98 -2.41 -8.22
C ASP A 37 22.14 -3.50 -9.27
N ASP A 38 21.13 -4.32 -9.49
CA ASP A 38 21.11 -5.29 -10.56
C ASP A 38 20.56 -4.69 -11.86
N GLU A 39 20.75 -5.39 -12.97
CA GLU A 39 20.34 -4.91 -14.29
C GLU A 39 18.83 -4.72 -14.39
N ARG A 40 18.06 -5.61 -13.77
CA ARG A 40 16.59 -5.52 -13.77
C ARG A 40 16.11 -4.28 -13.06
N SER A 41 16.68 -3.96 -11.91
CA SER A 41 16.36 -2.76 -11.15
C SER A 41 16.72 -1.49 -11.90
N ARG A 42 17.84 -1.49 -12.61
CA ARG A 42 18.26 -0.35 -13.44
C ARG A 42 17.27 -0.09 -14.59
N ARG A 43 16.79 -1.16 -15.24
CA ARG A 43 15.78 -1.06 -16.31
C ARG A 43 14.49 -0.50 -15.76
N THR A 44 14.06 -0.98 -14.60
CA THR A 44 12.83 -0.51 -13.94
C THR A 44 12.94 0.97 -13.59
N ARG A 45 14.06 1.42 -13.02
CA ARG A 45 14.29 2.82 -12.69
C ARG A 45 14.31 3.70 -13.95
N ARG A 46 14.91 3.23 -15.01
CA ARG A 46 14.95 3.95 -16.29
C ARG A 46 13.55 4.10 -16.85
N LYS A 47 12.77 3.02 -16.87
CA LYS A 47 11.39 3.04 -17.33
C LYS A 47 10.53 3.97 -16.47
N PHE A 48 10.69 3.89 -15.16
CA PHE A 48 9.97 4.76 -14.22
C PHE A 48 10.28 6.23 -14.52
N ARG A 49 11.53 6.58 -14.69
CA ARG A 49 11.93 7.95 -15.02
C ARG A 49 11.34 8.43 -16.34
N GLU A 50 11.33 7.57 -17.36
CA GLU A 50 10.72 7.89 -18.66
C GLU A 50 9.22 8.18 -18.51
N LEU A 51 8.52 7.38 -17.71
CA LEU A 51 7.10 7.60 -17.47
C LEU A 51 6.85 8.90 -16.69
N MET A 52 7.70 9.22 -15.73
CA MET A 52 7.59 10.46 -14.97
C MET A 52 7.86 11.68 -15.87
N GLU A 53 8.84 11.61 -16.75
CA GLU A 53 9.14 12.67 -17.71
C GLU A 53 8.00 12.89 -18.70
N ALA A 54 7.27 11.82 -19.04
CA ALA A 54 6.09 11.89 -19.91
C ALA A 54 4.81 12.28 -19.16
N ASP A 55 4.91 12.59 -17.86
CA ASP A 55 3.76 12.89 -16.97
C ASP A 55 2.75 11.74 -16.91
N ALA A 56 3.19 10.52 -17.13
CA ALA A 56 2.38 9.31 -17.08
C ALA A 56 2.36 8.75 -15.65
N LEU A 57 1.75 9.49 -14.71
CA LEU A 57 1.80 9.18 -13.28
C LEU A 57 1.16 7.83 -12.95
N ILE A 58 0.03 7.52 -13.57
CA ILE A 58 -0.67 6.25 -13.33
C ILE A 58 0.20 5.07 -13.78
N ASP A 59 0.79 5.17 -14.97
CA ASP A 59 1.68 4.13 -15.49
C ASP A 59 2.91 3.96 -14.60
N ALA A 60 3.46 5.04 -14.09
CA ALA A 60 4.57 5.01 -13.15
C ALA A 60 4.17 4.30 -11.84
N LEU A 61 2.98 4.56 -11.32
CA LEU A 61 2.45 3.91 -10.12
C LEU A 61 2.23 2.42 -10.35
N LEU A 62 1.72 2.04 -11.53
CA LEU A 62 1.54 0.64 -11.88
C LEU A 62 2.87 -0.10 -11.95
N LEU A 63 3.90 0.57 -12.46
CA LEU A 63 5.26 0.02 -12.50
C LEU A 63 5.82 -0.16 -11.08
N LEU A 64 5.62 0.80 -10.20
CA LEU A 64 6.01 0.68 -8.79
C LEU A 64 5.32 -0.51 -8.13
N ALA A 65 4.02 -0.67 -8.36
CA ALA A 65 3.23 -1.77 -7.82
C ALA A 65 3.77 -3.11 -8.29
N ALA A 66 4.02 -3.25 -9.59
CA ALA A 66 4.52 -4.47 -10.18
C ALA A 66 5.93 -4.82 -9.72
N SER A 67 6.75 -3.81 -9.41
CA SER A 67 8.14 -3.98 -8.99
C SER A 67 8.30 -4.24 -7.50
N ALA A 68 7.25 -4.10 -6.71
CA ALA A 68 7.29 -4.31 -5.26
C ALA A 68 7.42 -5.80 -4.90
N GLU A 69 7.83 -6.05 -3.66
CA GLU A 69 7.95 -7.40 -3.10
C GLU A 69 6.98 -7.58 -1.92
N PRO A 70 5.94 -8.43 -2.02
CA PRO A 70 5.47 -9.08 -3.23
C PRO A 70 4.85 -8.10 -4.22
N SER A 71 4.80 -8.48 -5.50
CA SER A 71 4.25 -7.65 -6.56
C SER A 71 2.77 -7.34 -6.30
N ARG A 72 2.38 -6.09 -6.58
CA ARG A 72 0.98 -5.67 -6.52
C ARG A 72 0.45 -5.42 -7.92
N SER A 73 -0.83 -5.69 -8.12
CA SER A 73 -1.54 -5.37 -9.36
C SER A 73 -2.88 -4.74 -9.05
N VAL A 74 -3.36 -3.92 -9.96
CA VAL A 74 -4.71 -3.34 -9.85
C VAL A 74 -5.73 -4.43 -10.13
N GLU A 75 -6.62 -4.67 -9.18
CA GLU A 75 -7.71 -5.63 -9.32
C GLU A 75 -8.95 -4.97 -9.94
N ASN A 76 -9.26 -3.75 -9.49
CA ASN A 76 -10.43 -3.03 -9.95
C ASN A 76 -10.26 -1.53 -9.77
N ILE A 77 -10.80 -0.77 -10.72
CA ILE A 77 -10.93 0.68 -10.64
C ILE A 77 -12.37 1.01 -11.02
N SER A 78 -13.06 1.78 -10.18
CA SER A 78 -14.42 2.22 -10.45
C SER A 78 -14.62 3.65 -9.97
N ASN A 79 -15.61 4.33 -10.52
CA ASN A 79 -15.98 5.68 -10.10
C ASN A 79 -17.40 5.66 -9.55
N HIS A 80 -17.55 6.18 -8.35
CA HIS A 80 -18.84 6.26 -7.65
C HIS A 80 -19.06 7.69 -7.18
N ALA A 81 -20.00 8.40 -7.80
CA ALA A 81 -20.42 9.75 -7.42
C ALA A 81 -19.24 10.74 -7.34
N GLY A 82 -18.33 10.68 -8.29
CA GLY A 82 -17.16 11.56 -8.36
C GLY A 82 -15.96 11.12 -7.56
N HIS A 83 -16.02 9.96 -6.92
CA HIS A 83 -14.89 9.34 -6.22
C HIS A 83 -14.39 8.11 -6.95
N TRP A 84 -13.08 8.02 -7.11
CA TRP A 84 -12.44 6.84 -7.67
C TRP A 84 -12.14 5.85 -6.56
N VAL A 85 -12.48 4.60 -6.79
CA VAL A 85 -12.19 3.48 -5.88
C VAL A 85 -11.23 2.56 -6.60
N CYS A 86 -10.07 2.32 -6.01
CA CYS A 86 -9.03 1.46 -6.56
C CYS A 86 -8.73 0.33 -5.58
N SER A 87 -8.70 -0.90 -6.09
CA SER A 87 -8.32 -2.08 -5.32
C SER A 87 -7.02 -2.64 -5.86
N MET A 88 -6.06 -2.86 -4.97
CA MET A 88 -4.79 -3.52 -5.27
C MET A 88 -4.80 -4.93 -4.74
N ARG A 89 -4.25 -5.84 -5.50
CA ARG A 89 -4.15 -7.26 -5.15
C ARG A 89 -2.71 -7.69 -5.06
N TYR A 90 -2.40 -8.52 -4.06
CA TYR A 90 -1.10 -9.13 -3.90
C TYR A 90 -1.23 -10.48 -3.21
N THR A 91 -0.22 -11.34 -3.35
CA THR A 91 -0.20 -12.66 -2.73
C THR A 91 0.94 -12.72 -1.73
N THR A 92 0.63 -13.14 -0.50
CA THR A 92 1.65 -13.33 0.53
C THR A 92 1.40 -14.67 1.23
N ALA A 93 2.46 -15.46 1.38
CA ALA A 93 2.40 -16.79 2.01
C ALA A 93 1.31 -17.69 1.39
N GLY A 94 1.13 -17.61 0.06
CA GLY A 94 0.13 -18.40 -0.66
C GLY A 94 -1.29 -17.88 -0.56
N THR A 95 -1.53 -16.79 0.15
CA THR A 95 -2.85 -16.20 0.33
C THR A 95 -2.98 -14.91 -0.49
N SER A 96 -4.04 -14.81 -1.28
CA SER A 96 -4.37 -13.59 -2.02
C SER A 96 -5.01 -12.57 -1.09
N ARG A 97 -4.57 -11.32 -1.18
CA ARG A 97 -5.07 -10.20 -0.39
C ARG A 97 -5.40 -9.02 -1.28
N SER A 98 -6.37 -8.21 -0.84
CA SER A 98 -6.79 -7.00 -1.52
C SER A 98 -6.81 -5.82 -0.56
N CYS A 99 -6.45 -4.65 -1.07
CA CYS A 99 -6.59 -3.38 -0.37
C CYS A 99 -7.33 -2.40 -1.25
N THR A 100 -8.25 -1.66 -0.66
CA THR A 100 -9.08 -0.69 -1.39
C THR A 100 -8.87 0.70 -0.81
N ALA A 101 -8.80 1.70 -1.67
CA ALA A 101 -8.74 3.11 -1.28
C ALA A 101 -9.60 3.95 -2.21
N GLU A 102 -10.08 5.08 -1.69
CA GLU A 102 -10.92 6.02 -2.42
C GLU A 102 -10.26 7.39 -2.49
N HIS A 103 -10.45 8.09 -3.59
CA HIS A 103 -10.00 9.47 -3.75
C HIS A 103 -10.74 10.12 -4.91
N ALA A 104 -10.90 11.45 -4.84
CA ALA A 104 -11.50 12.21 -5.94
C ALA A 104 -10.61 12.23 -7.18
N ASP A 105 -9.30 12.06 -7.02
CA ASP A 105 -8.32 11.98 -8.10
C ASP A 105 -7.91 10.52 -8.36
N LEU A 106 -7.97 10.09 -9.62
CA LEU A 106 -7.68 8.71 -9.98
C LEU A 106 -6.25 8.29 -9.62
N ALA A 107 -5.25 9.09 -9.97
CA ALA A 107 -3.87 8.77 -9.67
C ALA A 107 -3.64 8.68 -8.16
N ALA A 108 -4.28 9.58 -7.39
CA ALA A 108 -4.20 9.54 -5.93
C ALA A 108 -4.87 8.28 -5.35
N ALA A 109 -5.99 7.84 -5.94
CA ALA A 109 -6.64 6.59 -5.51
C ALA A 109 -5.73 5.38 -5.74
N VAL A 110 -5.04 5.34 -6.88
CA VAL A 110 -4.07 4.28 -7.19
C VAL A 110 -2.92 4.28 -6.17
N LEU A 111 -2.33 5.44 -5.91
CA LEU A 111 -1.24 5.55 -4.94
C LEU A 111 -1.73 5.19 -3.52
N ALA A 112 -2.90 5.68 -3.12
CA ALA A 112 -3.46 5.40 -1.80
C ALA A 112 -3.68 3.90 -1.58
N SER A 113 -4.20 3.18 -2.58
CA SER A 113 -4.40 1.74 -2.48
C SER A 113 -3.07 0.99 -2.42
N LEU A 114 -2.07 1.44 -3.18
CA LEU A 114 -0.73 0.86 -3.14
C LEU A 114 -0.11 1.02 -1.74
N LEU A 115 -0.15 2.21 -1.18
CA LEU A 115 0.38 2.48 0.16
C LEU A 115 -0.36 1.68 1.24
N ALA A 116 -1.69 1.58 1.12
CA ALA A 116 -2.53 0.80 2.04
C ALA A 116 -2.11 -0.68 2.04
N SER A 117 -1.72 -1.23 0.89
CA SER A 117 -1.27 -2.62 0.80
C SER A 117 -0.02 -2.88 1.64
N PHE A 118 0.87 -1.90 1.76
CA PHE A 118 2.06 -2.01 2.60
C PHE A 118 1.74 -1.84 4.08
N GLN A 119 0.82 -0.98 4.44
CA GLN A 119 0.36 -0.81 5.80
C GLN A 119 -0.35 -2.06 6.32
N GLN A 120 -1.18 -2.69 5.49
CA GLN A 120 -1.88 -3.92 5.84
C GLN A 120 -0.89 -5.06 6.16
N THR A 121 0.18 -5.18 5.40
CA THR A 121 1.23 -6.16 5.66
C THR A 121 1.88 -5.94 7.02
N SER A 122 2.21 -4.70 7.37
CA SER A 122 2.79 -4.34 8.66
C SER A 122 1.85 -4.67 9.82
N THR A 123 0.56 -4.36 9.68
CA THR A 123 -0.47 -4.64 10.68
C THR A 123 -0.65 -6.14 10.89
N ALA A 124 -0.63 -6.94 9.83
CA ALA A 124 -0.73 -8.40 9.92
C ALA A 124 0.44 -9.00 10.70
N ARG A 125 1.66 -8.47 10.53
CA ARG A 125 2.82 -8.90 11.31
C ARG A 125 2.66 -8.60 12.80
N ARG A 126 2.14 -7.44 13.16
CA ARG A 126 1.88 -7.07 14.56
C ARG A 126 0.82 -7.97 15.19
N ARG A 127 -0.24 -8.30 14.46
CA ARG A 127 -1.31 -9.19 14.96
C ARG A 127 -0.83 -10.59 15.27
N ARG A 128 0.17 -11.11 14.57
CA ARG A 128 0.74 -12.43 14.84
C ARG A 128 1.46 -12.51 16.17
N VAL A 129 1.89 -11.39 16.74
CA VAL A 129 2.63 -11.34 18.01
C VAL A 129 1.69 -11.30 19.22
N THR A 130 0.46 -10.79 19.08
CA THR A 130 -0.43 -10.52 20.21
C THR A 130 -1.72 -11.37 20.34
N PRO A 131 -2.12 -12.24 19.39
CA PRO A 131 -3.44 -12.91 19.49
C PRO A 131 -3.59 -13.84 20.71
N PHE A 132 -2.52 -14.44 21.16
CA PHE A 132 -2.53 -15.39 22.28
C PHE A 132 -2.89 -14.72 23.61
N LEU A 133 -2.34 -13.54 23.87
CA LEU A 133 -2.60 -12.79 25.11
C LEU A 133 -4.05 -12.29 25.21
N GLN A 134 -4.64 -11.90 24.09
CA GLN A 134 -6.04 -11.47 24.06
C GLN A 134 -7.01 -12.61 24.34
N HIS A 135 -6.70 -13.80 23.86
CA HIS A 135 -7.52 -14.98 24.06
C HIS A 135 -7.49 -15.43 25.53
N GLU A 136 -6.36 -15.35 26.15
CA GLU A 136 -6.19 -15.72 27.57
C GLU A 136 -6.96 -14.79 28.50
N ARG A 137 -6.99 -13.50 28.22
CA ARG A 137 -7.77 -12.53 28.98
C ARG A 137 -9.28 -12.77 28.89
N ALA A 138 -9.77 -13.13 27.72
CA ALA A 138 -11.17 -13.43 27.53
C ALA A 138 -11.61 -14.66 28.35
N ASN A 139 -10.77 -15.69 28.40
CA ASN A 139 -11.04 -16.90 29.17
C ASN A 139 -11.04 -16.63 30.68
N ARG A 140 -10.16 -15.79 31.17
CA ARG A 140 -10.14 -15.44 32.60
C ARG A 140 -11.38 -14.67 33.01
N HIS A 141 -11.85 -13.79 32.14
CA HIS A 141 -13.05 -13.00 32.41
C HIS A 141 -14.31 -13.89 32.46
N ASP A 142 -14.43 -14.84 31.55
CA ASP A 142 -15.53 -15.80 31.54
C ASP A 142 -15.54 -16.68 32.78
N THR A 143 -14.37 -17.09 33.26
CA THR A 143 -14.26 -17.91 34.45
C THR A 143 -14.71 -17.15 35.70
N GLN A 144 -14.40 -15.86 35.80
CA GLN A 144 -14.83 -15.05 36.93
C GLN A 144 -16.34 -14.82 36.98
N ILE A 145 -16.98 -14.69 35.83
CA ILE A 145 -18.45 -14.48 35.73
C ILE A 145 -19.20 -15.74 36.16
N ARG A 146 -18.66 -16.95 35.95
CA ARG A 146 -19.29 -18.22 36.31
C ARG A 146 -19.24 -18.52 37.80
N ASP A 147 -18.33 -17.98 38.55
CA ASP A 147 -18.17 -18.23 39.98
C ASP A 147 -19.15 -17.39 40.84
N HIS A 148 -19.93 -16.56 40.20
CA HIS A 148 -21.00 -15.78 40.81
C HIS A 148 -22.36 -16.23 40.33
#